data_e6e4e771a633378e93c61ad582d39b9d
#
_entry.id   e6e4e771a633378e93c61ad582d39b9d
#
_cell.length_a   1.000
_cell.length_b   1.000
_cell.length_c   1.000
_cell.angle_alpha   90.00
_cell.angle_beta   90.00
_cell.angle_gamma   90.00
#
_symmetry.space_group_name_H-M   'P 1'
#
loop_
_entity.id
_entity.type
_entity.pdbx_description
1 polymer ?
#
loop_
_entity_poly.entity_id
_entity_poly.type
_entity_poly.pdbx_seq_one_letter_code
_entity_poly.pdbx_strand_id
1 'polypeptide(L)'
;RISRPIMKLDHSVREYQEGKEEKIAIGGSTEIRHLGQSIQESYRQNSELMKKVIWEQNERRKSEFDVLQSQINPHFLYNTLDSITWMIESGKNEEAAFMITQLAKLFRISLSKGHTVIRIRDELQHAQSYVNIQKVRYKNKFDVVFDISPDILDDCIVKLVLQPILENAINYGVREMDDCGKILIRGWKEQENIFMQVSDNGMGIPEEEIDLLLKDTNRVHKKG
;
A
#
# COMPACT_ATOMS: atom_id res chain seq x y z
N ARG A 1 -37.81 29.78 -43.95
CA ARG A 1 -36.67 30.67 -43.54
C ARG A 1 -35.90 30.17 -42.28
N ILE A 2 -36.46 29.27 -41.47
CA ILE A 2 -35.89 28.78 -40.23
C ILE A 2 -35.00 27.54 -40.47
N SER A 3 -35.22 26.73 -41.50
CA SER A 3 -34.50 25.43 -41.66
C SER A 3 -33.01 25.57 -42.00
N ARG A 4 -32.60 26.59 -42.77
CA ARG A 4 -31.17 26.78 -43.10
C ARG A 4 -30.26 27.07 -41.90
N PRO A 5 -30.62 27.97 -40.94
CA PRO A 5 -29.82 28.19 -39.74
C PRO A 5 -29.74 26.98 -38.84
N ILE A 6 -30.84 26.19 -38.70
CA ILE A 6 -30.85 24.96 -37.91
C ILE A 6 -29.94 23.92 -38.53
N MET A 7 -30.00 23.72 -39.87
CA MET A 7 -29.10 22.76 -40.54
C MET A 7 -27.61 23.14 -40.41
N LYS A 8 -27.29 24.43 -40.43
CA LYS A 8 -25.94 24.92 -40.19
C LYS A 8 -25.47 24.64 -38.77
N LEU A 9 -26.33 24.87 -37.77
CA LEU A 9 -26.04 24.58 -36.37
C LEU A 9 -25.82 23.06 -36.18
N ASP A 10 -26.72 22.20 -36.71
CA ASP A 10 -26.57 20.74 -36.63
C ASP A 10 -25.26 20.25 -37.26
N HIS A 11 -24.92 20.78 -38.44
CA HIS A 11 -23.66 20.43 -39.11
C HIS A 11 -22.44 20.84 -38.26
N SER A 12 -22.42 22.06 -37.77
CA SER A 12 -21.33 22.59 -36.94
C SER A 12 -21.19 21.85 -35.60
N VAL A 13 -22.30 21.40 -34.99
CA VAL A 13 -22.27 20.56 -33.79
C VAL A 13 -21.65 19.20 -34.08
N ARG A 14 -21.98 18.57 -35.20
CA ARG A 14 -21.38 17.30 -35.63
C ARG A 14 -19.88 17.42 -35.89
N GLU A 15 -19.45 18.46 -36.60
CA GLU A 15 -18.02 18.70 -36.85
C GLU A 15 -17.24 18.98 -35.56
N TYR A 16 -17.84 19.69 -34.63
CA TYR A 16 -17.26 19.89 -33.29
C TYR A 16 -17.13 18.56 -32.51
N GLN A 17 -18.16 17.70 -32.57
CA GLN A 17 -18.12 16.36 -31.95
C GLN A 17 -17.03 15.46 -32.53
N GLU A 18 -16.78 15.57 -33.83
CA GLU A 18 -15.73 14.81 -34.53
C GLU A 18 -14.34 15.44 -34.39
N GLY A 19 -14.22 16.56 -33.65
CA GLY A 19 -12.95 17.26 -33.46
C GLY A 19 -12.42 18.01 -34.67
N LYS A 20 -13.28 18.27 -35.67
CA LYS A 20 -12.92 18.97 -36.92
C LYS A 20 -12.98 20.48 -36.80
N GLU A 21 -13.82 20.99 -35.92
CA GLU A 21 -13.95 22.42 -35.62
C GLU A 21 -13.73 22.69 -34.12
N GLU A 22 -13.08 23.81 -33.81
CA GLU A 22 -12.85 24.26 -32.41
C GLU A 22 -14.03 25.03 -31.81
N LYS A 23 -15.00 25.49 -32.63
CA LYS A 23 -16.14 26.30 -32.19
C LYS A 23 -17.39 25.97 -32.95
N ILE A 24 -18.52 25.95 -32.27
CA ILE A 24 -19.83 25.77 -32.87
C ILE A 24 -20.24 27.11 -33.54
N ALA A 25 -20.62 27.06 -34.84
CA ALA A 25 -21.07 28.23 -35.56
C ALA A 25 -22.47 28.68 -35.07
N ILE A 26 -22.54 29.83 -34.44
CA ILE A 26 -23.75 30.38 -33.83
C ILE A 26 -24.31 31.46 -34.76
N GLY A 27 -25.49 31.22 -35.38
CA GLY A 27 -26.17 32.16 -36.25
C GLY A 27 -27.67 31.93 -36.35
N GLY A 28 -28.42 32.86 -36.91
CA GLY A 28 -29.86 32.76 -37.11
C GLY A 28 -30.70 33.64 -36.16
N SER A 29 -31.96 33.23 -35.90
CA SER A 29 -32.83 33.96 -34.96
C SER A 29 -32.29 33.95 -33.55
N THR A 30 -32.88 34.78 -32.66
CA THR A 30 -32.47 34.86 -31.24
C THR A 30 -32.52 33.52 -30.54
N GLU A 31 -33.54 32.70 -30.83
CA GLU A 31 -33.76 31.40 -30.24
C GLU A 31 -32.68 30.38 -30.68
N ILE A 32 -32.36 30.39 -32.00
CA ILE A 32 -31.31 29.48 -32.55
C ILE A 32 -29.94 29.87 -32.02
N ARG A 33 -29.69 31.18 -31.86
CA ARG A 33 -28.45 31.71 -31.28
C ARG A 33 -28.29 31.28 -29.83
N HIS A 34 -29.36 31.44 -29.03
CA HIS A 34 -29.39 30.99 -27.64
C HIS A 34 -29.17 29.49 -27.52
N LEU A 35 -29.81 28.69 -28.37
CA LEU A 35 -29.62 27.22 -28.40
C LEU A 35 -28.15 26.84 -28.70
N GLY A 36 -27.56 27.49 -29.74
CA GLY A 36 -26.17 27.27 -30.11
C GLY A 36 -25.20 27.61 -28.96
N GLN A 37 -25.45 28.71 -28.26
CA GLN A 37 -24.68 29.11 -27.07
C GLN A 37 -24.81 28.09 -25.93
N SER A 38 -26.04 27.63 -25.64
CA SER A 38 -26.28 26.62 -24.62
C SER A 38 -25.60 25.29 -24.91
N ILE A 39 -25.61 24.85 -26.17
CA ILE A 39 -24.92 23.65 -26.61
C ILE A 39 -23.40 23.82 -26.43
N GLN A 40 -22.83 24.94 -26.89
CA GLN A 40 -21.40 25.23 -26.76
C GLN A 40 -20.95 25.23 -25.29
N GLU A 41 -21.72 25.88 -24.42
CA GLU A 41 -21.44 25.91 -23.00
C GLU A 41 -21.53 24.54 -22.34
N SER A 42 -22.53 23.71 -22.74
CA SER A 42 -22.66 22.32 -22.26
C SER A 42 -21.45 21.48 -22.65
N TYR A 43 -20.94 21.60 -23.88
CA TYR A 43 -19.74 20.90 -24.32
C TYR A 43 -18.49 21.37 -23.56
N ARG A 44 -18.36 22.70 -23.32
CA ARG A 44 -17.26 23.24 -22.55
C ARG A 44 -17.25 22.68 -21.12
N GLN A 45 -18.41 22.71 -20.45
CA GLN A 45 -18.56 22.17 -19.09
C GLN A 45 -18.27 20.66 -19.05
N ASN A 46 -18.76 19.90 -20.05
CA ASN A 46 -18.49 18.47 -20.11
C ASN A 46 -17.00 18.19 -20.31
N SER A 47 -16.32 18.94 -21.18
CA SER A 47 -14.87 18.82 -21.38
C SER A 47 -14.07 19.14 -20.09
N GLU A 48 -14.47 20.18 -19.36
CA GLU A 48 -13.86 20.53 -18.07
C GLU A 48 -14.08 19.44 -17.03
N LEU A 49 -15.30 18.90 -16.94
CA LEU A 49 -15.62 17.79 -16.05
C LEU A 49 -14.81 16.53 -16.39
N MET A 50 -14.69 16.20 -17.68
CA MET A 50 -13.86 15.07 -18.13
C MET A 50 -12.39 15.23 -17.76
N LYS A 51 -11.82 16.42 -17.95
CA LYS A 51 -10.44 16.73 -17.52
C LYS A 51 -10.29 16.55 -16.01
N LYS A 52 -11.26 17.03 -15.23
CA LYS A 52 -11.26 16.87 -13.78
C LYS A 52 -11.32 15.41 -13.34
N VAL A 53 -12.19 14.61 -13.96
CA VAL A 53 -12.30 13.17 -13.69
C VAL A 53 -10.99 12.44 -14.02
N ILE A 54 -10.37 12.74 -15.17
CA ILE A 54 -9.09 12.14 -15.55
C ILE A 54 -7.99 12.52 -14.55
N TRP A 55 -7.96 13.80 -14.14
CA TRP A 55 -6.99 14.26 -13.14
C TRP A 55 -7.19 13.57 -11.79
N GLU A 56 -8.43 13.50 -11.29
CA GLU A 56 -8.77 12.82 -10.03
C GLU A 56 -8.40 11.32 -10.07
N GLN A 57 -8.66 10.64 -11.20
CA GLN A 57 -8.27 9.25 -11.38
C GLN A 57 -6.74 9.06 -11.37
N ASN A 58 -6.00 9.97 -11.99
CA ASN A 58 -4.54 9.91 -12.01
C ASN A 58 -3.94 10.17 -10.62
N GLU A 59 -4.47 11.16 -9.88
CA GLU A 59 -4.05 11.42 -8.49
C GLU A 59 -4.37 10.23 -7.57
N ARG A 60 -5.55 9.64 -7.74
CA ARG A 60 -5.92 8.43 -7.00
C ARG A 60 -4.97 7.27 -7.29
N ARG A 61 -4.67 7.00 -8.58
CA ARG A 61 -3.70 5.97 -8.97
C ARG A 61 -2.31 6.23 -8.39
N LYS A 62 -1.87 7.49 -8.41
CA LYS A 62 -0.59 7.88 -7.82
C LYS A 62 -0.57 7.63 -6.31
N SER A 63 -1.62 8.05 -5.62
CA SER A 63 -1.75 7.81 -4.18
C SER A 63 -1.79 6.31 -3.85
N GLU A 64 -2.54 5.50 -4.63
CA GLU A 64 -2.57 4.04 -4.49
C GLU A 64 -1.17 3.42 -4.74
N PHE A 65 -0.42 3.95 -5.73
CA PHE A 65 0.94 3.52 -6.01
C PHE A 65 1.91 3.91 -4.89
N ASP A 66 1.82 5.13 -4.36
CA ASP A 66 2.65 5.61 -3.24
C ASP A 66 2.40 4.79 -1.98
N VAL A 67 1.14 4.44 -1.70
CA VAL A 67 0.77 3.52 -0.60
C VAL A 67 1.37 2.13 -0.82
N LEU A 68 1.30 1.58 -2.04
CA LEU A 68 1.90 0.29 -2.37
C LEU A 68 3.43 0.34 -2.24
N GLN A 69 4.06 1.42 -2.66
CA GLN A 69 5.50 1.62 -2.54
C GLN A 69 5.93 1.76 -1.06
N SER A 70 5.13 2.43 -0.24
CA SER A 70 5.40 2.59 1.20
C SER A 70 5.29 1.27 1.99
N GLN A 71 4.54 0.28 1.47
CA GLN A 71 4.45 -1.07 2.05
C GLN A 71 5.75 -1.88 1.90
N ILE A 72 6.65 -1.46 1.02
CA ILE A 72 7.99 -2.02 0.88
C ILE A 72 8.96 -1.05 1.56
N ASN A 73 9.50 -1.41 2.70
CA ASN A 73 10.56 -0.64 3.34
C ASN A 73 11.83 -0.69 2.44
N PRO A 74 12.19 0.41 1.71
CA PRO A 74 13.32 0.37 0.77
C PRO A 74 14.64 0.04 1.47
N HIS A 75 14.83 0.55 2.68
CA HIS A 75 16.02 0.30 3.47
C HIS A 75 16.15 -1.18 3.87
N PHE A 76 15.04 -1.84 4.21
CA PHE A 76 15.03 -3.29 4.45
C PHE A 76 15.43 -4.07 3.20
N LEU A 77 14.90 -3.67 2.02
CA LEU A 77 15.21 -4.31 0.75
C LEU A 77 16.70 -4.18 0.40
N TYR A 78 17.23 -2.94 0.41
CA TYR A 78 18.65 -2.72 0.11
C TYR A 78 19.56 -3.51 1.05
N ASN A 79 19.34 -3.44 2.35
CA ASN A 79 20.15 -4.17 3.33
C ASN A 79 20.06 -5.69 3.17
N THR A 80 18.92 -6.20 2.70
CA THR A 80 18.75 -7.64 2.43
C THR A 80 19.52 -8.07 1.19
N LEU A 81 19.47 -7.26 0.11
CA LEU A 81 20.22 -7.50 -1.12
C LEU A 81 21.73 -7.42 -0.88
N ASP A 82 22.20 -6.42 -0.14
CA ASP A 82 23.61 -6.30 0.25
C ASP A 82 24.09 -7.52 1.04
N SER A 83 23.25 -8.00 1.98
CA SER A 83 23.56 -9.23 2.74
C SER A 83 23.67 -10.46 1.84
N ILE A 84 22.79 -10.59 0.85
CA ILE A 84 22.80 -11.68 -0.13
C ILE A 84 24.09 -11.61 -0.98
N THR A 85 24.45 -10.42 -1.47
CA THR A 85 25.66 -10.20 -2.25
C THR A 85 26.90 -10.60 -1.46
N TRP A 86 27.00 -10.15 -0.21
CA TRP A 86 28.12 -10.53 0.66
C TRP A 86 28.20 -12.04 0.91
N MET A 87 27.05 -12.72 1.06
CA MET A 87 27.02 -14.19 1.21
C MET A 87 27.55 -14.90 -0.02
N ILE A 88 27.18 -14.45 -1.22
CA ILE A 88 27.66 -15.02 -2.49
C ILE A 88 29.18 -14.82 -2.60
N GLU A 89 29.69 -13.60 -2.35
CA GLU A 89 31.12 -13.28 -2.39
C GLU A 89 31.91 -14.10 -1.35
N SER A 90 31.30 -14.41 -0.21
CA SER A 90 31.89 -15.24 0.86
C SER A 90 31.73 -16.75 0.64
N GLY A 91 31.16 -17.20 -0.49
CA GLY A 91 30.95 -18.61 -0.81
C GLY A 91 29.80 -19.28 -0.06
N LYS A 92 28.92 -18.52 0.66
CA LYS A 92 27.78 -19.01 1.43
C LYS A 92 26.53 -19.12 0.55
N ASN A 93 26.64 -19.87 -0.52
CA ASN A 93 25.59 -19.93 -1.57
C ASN A 93 24.26 -20.49 -1.07
N GLU A 94 24.26 -21.44 -0.13
CA GLU A 94 23.02 -22.01 0.44
C GLU A 94 22.26 -20.97 1.28
N GLU A 95 22.98 -20.19 2.11
CA GLU A 95 22.40 -19.11 2.90
C GLU A 95 21.83 -18.02 1.98
N ALA A 96 22.55 -17.65 0.90
CA ALA A 96 22.10 -16.70 -0.09
C ALA A 96 20.83 -17.19 -0.81
N ALA A 97 20.78 -18.46 -1.25
CA ALA A 97 19.61 -19.05 -1.88
C ALA A 97 18.39 -19.08 -0.92
N PHE A 98 18.62 -19.40 0.36
CA PHE A 98 17.59 -19.32 1.39
C PHE A 98 17.05 -17.89 1.51
N MET A 99 17.91 -16.88 1.62
CA MET A 99 17.52 -15.46 1.73
C MET A 99 16.69 -15.01 0.53
N ILE A 100 17.10 -15.35 -0.70
CA ILE A 100 16.35 -15.04 -1.93
C ILE A 100 14.96 -15.68 -1.87
N THR A 101 14.87 -16.93 -1.42
CA THR A 101 13.60 -17.65 -1.29
C THR A 101 12.66 -16.97 -0.29
N GLN A 102 13.19 -16.56 0.88
CA GLN A 102 12.39 -15.85 1.89
C GLN A 102 11.93 -14.48 1.36
N LEU A 103 12.79 -13.74 0.68
CA LEU A 103 12.48 -12.45 0.09
C LEU A 103 11.38 -12.58 -0.99
N ALA A 104 11.45 -13.61 -1.84
CA ALA A 104 10.43 -13.88 -2.84
C ALA A 104 9.06 -14.22 -2.20
N LYS A 105 9.03 -15.00 -1.11
CA LYS A 105 7.81 -15.31 -0.35
C LYS A 105 7.20 -14.06 0.27
N LEU A 106 8.04 -13.21 0.89
CA LEU A 106 7.64 -11.95 1.51
C LEU A 106 6.98 -11.03 0.48
N PHE A 107 7.61 -10.81 -0.67
CA PHE A 107 7.06 -9.95 -1.71
C PHE A 107 5.78 -10.50 -2.35
N ARG A 108 5.68 -11.81 -2.55
CA ARG A 108 4.47 -12.42 -3.11
C ARG A 108 3.22 -12.09 -2.29
N ILE A 109 3.34 -12.03 -0.97
CA ILE A 109 2.23 -11.70 -0.07
C ILE A 109 2.04 -10.18 -0.01
N SER A 110 3.10 -9.40 0.14
CA SER A 110 3.03 -7.92 0.18
C SER A 110 2.39 -7.34 -1.08
N LEU A 111 2.73 -7.89 -2.26
CA LEU A 111 2.24 -7.45 -3.57
C LEU A 111 0.95 -8.17 -4.01
N SER A 112 0.33 -8.98 -3.15
CA SER A 112 -0.85 -9.78 -3.50
C SER A 112 -2.00 -8.93 -4.02
N LYS A 113 -2.09 -8.76 -5.34
CA LYS A 113 -3.23 -8.31 -6.19
C LYS A 113 -4.13 -7.20 -5.61
N GLY A 114 -3.60 -6.29 -4.78
CA GLY A 114 -4.39 -5.18 -4.22
C GLY A 114 -5.40 -5.55 -3.12
N HIS A 115 -5.45 -6.80 -2.69
CA HIS A 115 -6.31 -7.19 -1.57
C HIS A 115 -5.77 -6.62 -0.26
N THR A 116 -6.62 -5.92 0.47
CA THR A 116 -6.30 -5.35 1.80
C THR A 116 -6.47 -6.40 2.91
N VAL A 117 -7.31 -7.40 2.67
CA VAL A 117 -7.64 -8.47 3.62
C VAL A 117 -7.12 -9.79 3.07
N ILE A 118 -6.39 -10.54 3.91
CA ILE A 118 -5.81 -11.85 3.60
C ILE A 118 -6.14 -12.86 4.71
N ARG A 119 -5.84 -14.14 4.50
CA ARG A 119 -5.98 -15.14 5.55
C ARG A 119 -4.87 -14.98 6.59
N ILE A 120 -5.16 -15.32 7.84
CA ILE A 120 -4.17 -15.28 8.94
C ILE A 120 -2.96 -16.15 8.61
N ARG A 121 -3.14 -17.33 7.98
CA ARG A 121 -2.03 -18.17 7.54
C ARG A 121 -1.06 -17.44 6.59
N ASP A 122 -1.57 -16.59 5.71
CA ASP A 122 -0.75 -15.83 4.76
C ASP A 122 0.02 -14.71 5.46
N GLU A 123 -0.63 -14.01 6.41
CA GLU A 123 0.01 -13.00 7.25
C GLU A 123 1.13 -13.62 8.11
N LEU A 124 0.88 -14.81 8.70
CA LEU A 124 1.89 -15.53 9.46
C LEU A 124 3.04 -16.00 8.57
N GLN A 125 2.77 -16.46 7.34
CA GLN A 125 3.82 -16.81 6.37
C GLN A 125 4.68 -15.59 6.01
N HIS A 126 4.06 -14.42 5.86
CA HIS A 126 4.75 -13.16 5.63
C HIS A 126 5.66 -12.82 6.81
N ALA A 127 5.08 -12.82 8.03
CA ALA A 127 5.81 -12.58 9.28
C ALA A 127 6.99 -13.53 9.47
N GLN A 128 6.79 -14.84 9.21
CA GLN A 128 7.85 -15.84 9.28
C GLN A 128 8.98 -15.59 8.28
N SER A 129 8.64 -15.20 7.03
CA SER A 129 9.64 -14.87 6.02
C SER A 129 10.46 -13.65 6.42
N TYR A 130 9.81 -12.62 6.97
CA TYR A 130 10.47 -11.43 7.51
C TYR A 130 11.43 -11.79 8.67
N VAL A 131 10.96 -12.56 9.64
CA VAL A 131 11.76 -13.03 10.77
C VAL A 131 12.97 -13.82 10.30
N ASN A 132 12.80 -14.74 9.34
CA ASN A 132 13.89 -15.56 8.80
C ASN A 132 15.00 -14.71 8.17
N ILE A 133 14.62 -13.67 7.40
CA ILE A 133 15.58 -12.71 6.83
C ILE A 133 16.33 -11.97 7.95
N GLN A 134 15.61 -11.47 8.95
CA GLN A 134 16.22 -10.73 10.06
C GLN A 134 17.13 -11.64 10.93
N LYS A 135 16.76 -12.90 11.18
CA LYS A 135 17.61 -13.85 11.91
C LYS A 135 18.96 -14.06 11.22
N VAL A 136 18.97 -14.22 9.91
CA VAL A 136 20.21 -14.34 9.14
C VAL A 136 21.05 -13.06 9.21
N ARG A 137 20.42 -11.89 9.04
CA ARG A 137 21.10 -10.59 9.10
C ARG A 137 21.72 -10.31 10.47
N TYR A 138 21.03 -10.65 11.53
CA TYR A 138 21.50 -10.45 12.91
C TYR A 138 22.19 -11.68 13.51
N LYS A 139 22.64 -12.62 12.66
CA LYS A 139 23.44 -13.80 13.05
C LYS A 139 22.78 -14.59 14.21
N ASN A 140 21.47 -14.79 14.12
CA ASN A 140 20.66 -15.50 15.11
C ASN A 140 20.75 -14.93 16.54
N LYS A 141 20.87 -13.60 16.70
CA LYS A 141 20.88 -12.95 18.01
C LYS A 141 19.55 -13.04 18.77
N PHE A 142 18.47 -13.45 18.12
CA PHE A 142 17.16 -13.59 18.74
C PHE A 142 16.41 -14.81 18.23
N ASP A 143 15.50 -15.32 19.05
CA ASP A 143 14.57 -16.39 18.69
C ASP A 143 13.13 -15.90 18.63
N VAL A 144 12.35 -16.49 17.72
CA VAL A 144 10.92 -16.18 17.56
C VAL A 144 10.12 -17.46 17.63
N VAL A 145 9.11 -17.46 18.48
CA VAL A 145 8.16 -18.56 18.64
C VAL A 145 6.79 -18.14 18.16
N PHE A 146 6.15 -18.96 17.35
CA PHE A 146 4.76 -18.79 16.90
C PHE A 146 3.88 -19.80 17.64
N ASP A 147 3.04 -19.29 18.53
CA ASP A 147 2.06 -20.05 19.31
C ASP A 147 0.65 -19.65 18.82
N ILE A 148 0.22 -20.28 17.73
CA ILE A 148 -0.99 -19.90 16.99
C ILE A 148 -2.01 -21.03 17.05
N SER A 149 -3.21 -20.71 17.49
CA SER A 149 -4.33 -21.65 17.49
C SER A 149 -4.72 -22.01 16.04
N PRO A 150 -4.81 -23.32 15.71
CA PRO A 150 -5.09 -23.76 14.34
C PRO A 150 -6.45 -23.30 13.79
N ASP A 151 -7.42 -23.07 14.64
CA ASP A 151 -8.80 -22.69 14.30
C ASP A 151 -8.92 -21.30 13.67
N ILE A 152 -7.94 -20.40 13.92
CA ILE A 152 -7.95 -19.05 13.34
C ILE A 152 -7.24 -18.93 11.99
N LEU A 153 -6.54 -19.96 11.54
CA LEU A 153 -5.66 -19.86 10.35
C LEU A 153 -6.39 -19.53 9.06
N ASP A 154 -7.67 -19.92 8.95
CA ASP A 154 -8.51 -19.66 7.78
C ASP A 154 -9.36 -18.37 7.91
N ASP A 155 -9.38 -17.76 9.09
CA ASP A 155 -9.99 -16.46 9.30
C ASP A 155 -9.20 -15.35 8.57
N CYS A 156 -9.82 -14.19 8.45
CA CYS A 156 -9.27 -13.05 7.68
C CYS A 156 -8.74 -11.95 8.59
N ILE A 157 -7.64 -11.32 8.16
CA ILE A 157 -6.99 -10.19 8.83
C ILE A 157 -6.58 -9.13 7.78
N VAL A 158 -6.46 -7.88 8.19
CA VAL A 158 -5.81 -6.84 7.37
C VAL A 158 -4.35 -7.23 7.18
N LYS A 159 -3.85 -7.18 5.95
CA LYS A 159 -2.46 -7.55 5.65
C LYS A 159 -1.44 -6.61 6.29
N LEU A 160 -0.24 -7.14 6.58
CA LEU A 160 0.92 -6.40 7.08
C LEU A 160 0.70 -5.74 8.45
N VAL A 161 -0.17 -6.33 9.28
CA VAL A 161 -0.40 -5.86 10.67
C VAL A 161 0.72 -6.32 11.60
N LEU A 162 1.23 -7.55 11.41
CA LEU A 162 2.29 -8.11 12.26
C LEU A 162 3.66 -7.50 11.96
N GLN A 163 3.94 -7.12 10.71
CA GLN A 163 5.26 -6.63 10.32
C GLN A 163 5.72 -5.41 11.11
N PRO A 164 4.96 -4.30 11.26
CA PRO A 164 5.41 -3.12 12.02
C PRO A 164 5.69 -3.45 13.49
N ILE A 165 4.91 -4.35 14.07
CA ILE A 165 5.08 -4.74 15.48
C ILE A 165 6.35 -5.58 15.62
N LEU A 166 6.61 -6.50 14.69
CA LEU A 166 7.84 -7.29 14.65
C LEU A 166 9.07 -6.43 14.37
N GLU A 167 8.95 -5.43 13.48
CA GLU A 167 10.03 -4.46 13.24
C GLU A 167 10.39 -3.72 14.53
N ASN A 168 9.41 -3.28 15.29
CA ASN A 168 9.63 -2.63 16.59
C ASN A 168 10.27 -3.59 17.60
N ALA A 169 9.72 -4.80 17.77
CA ALA A 169 10.25 -5.80 18.68
C ALA A 169 11.71 -6.16 18.35
N ILE A 170 12.06 -6.31 17.07
CA ILE A 170 13.42 -6.64 16.64
C ILE A 170 14.36 -5.43 16.80
N ASN A 171 14.00 -4.25 16.29
CA ASN A 171 14.89 -3.11 16.22
C ASN A 171 15.10 -2.42 17.58
N TYR A 172 14.06 -2.36 18.40
CA TYR A 172 14.10 -1.64 19.68
C TYR A 172 14.06 -2.59 20.89
N GLY A 173 13.49 -3.81 20.72
CA GLY A 173 13.43 -4.79 21.78
C GLY A 173 14.73 -5.59 21.91
N VAL A 174 15.03 -6.43 20.93
CA VAL A 174 16.01 -7.50 21.12
C VAL A 174 17.35 -7.33 20.38
N ARG A 175 17.45 -6.42 19.41
CA ARG A 175 18.64 -6.28 18.56
C ARG A 175 19.91 -5.92 19.32
N GLU A 176 19.81 -5.06 20.34
CA GLU A 176 20.95 -4.51 21.10
C GLU A 176 21.20 -5.25 22.40
N MET A 177 20.45 -6.33 22.68
CA MET A 177 20.66 -7.15 23.87
C MET A 177 21.99 -7.91 23.78
N ASP A 178 22.68 -8.05 24.91
CA ASP A 178 23.87 -8.88 25.05
C ASP A 178 23.50 -10.38 25.04
N ASP A 179 22.34 -10.70 25.63
CA ASP A 179 21.76 -12.05 25.64
C ASP A 179 20.88 -12.31 24.40
N CYS A 180 20.54 -13.60 24.15
CA CYS A 180 19.64 -13.97 23.09
C CYS A 180 18.22 -13.41 23.31
N GLY A 181 17.79 -12.51 22.43
CA GLY A 181 16.46 -11.95 22.46
C GLY A 181 15.38 -13.00 22.17
N LYS A 182 14.21 -12.86 22.79
CA LYS A 182 13.08 -13.76 22.58
C LYS A 182 11.85 -12.97 22.19
N ILE A 183 11.21 -13.36 21.10
CA ILE A 183 9.93 -12.79 20.64
C ILE A 183 8.92 -13.93 20.59
N LEU A 184 7.75 -13.71 21.17
CA LEU A 184 6.63 -14.64 21.18
C LEU A 184 5.45 -14.02 20.45
N ILE A 185 4.96 -14.70 19.42
CA ILE A 185 3.77 -14.32 18.66
C ILE A 185 2.67 -15.32 19.02
N ARG A 186 1.59 -14.82 19.61
CA ARG A 186 0.42 -15.62 19.93
C ARG A 186 -0.78 -15.21 19.10
N GLY A 187 -1.58 -16.22 18.73
CA GLY A 187 -2.87 -15.97 18.07
C GLY A 187 -3.91 -16.94 18.57
N TRP A 188 -5.05 -16.43 19.03
CA TRP A 188 -6.15 -17.25 19.54
C TRP A 188 -7.50 -16.59 19.30
N LYS A 189 -8.57 -17.35 19.50
CA LYS A 189 -9.94 -16.87 19.39
C LYS A 189 -10.62 -16.91 20.76
N GLU A 190 -11.32 -15.81 21.09
CA GLU A 190 -12.20 -15.75 22.26
C GLU A 190 -13.57 -15.25 21.78
N GLN A 191 -14.59 -16.09 21.91
CA GLN A 191 -15.94 -15.83 21.40
C GLN A 191 -15.90 -15.49 19.89
N GLU A 192 -16.32 -14.28 19.51
CA GLU A 192 -16.32 -13.79 18.11
C GLU A 192 -15.05 -13.02 17.73
N ASN A 193 -14.12 -12.81 18.68
CA ASN A 193 -12.93 -11.99 18.47
C ASN A 193 -11.67 -12.84 18.29
N ILE A 194 -10.78 -12.40 17.40
CA ILE A 194 -9.45 -12.96 17.22
C ILE A 194 -8.45 -12.01 17.84
N PHE A 195 -7.58 -12.55 18.66
CA PHE A 195 -6.50 -11.83 19.31
C PHE A 195 -5.16 -12.25 18.71
N MET A 196 -4.32 -11.25 18.41
CA MET A 196 -2.95 -11.43 17.98
C MET A 196 -2.06 -10.63 18.93
N GLN A 197 -1.07 -11.29 19.52
CA GLN A 197 -0.15 -10.70 20.49
C GLN A 197 1.29 -10.91 20.04
N VAL A 198 2.11 -9.90 20.12
CA VAL A 198 3.57 -9.98 20.00
C VAL A 198 4.17 -9.52 21.31
N SER A 199 5.03 -10.34 21.89
CA SER A 199 5.75 -10.03 23.14
C SER A 199 7.23 -10.24 22.92
N ASP A 200 8.05 -9.35 23.42
CA ASP A 200 9.51 -9.46 23.45
C ASP A 200 10.05 -9.35 24.88
N ASN A 201 11.28 -9.77 25.09
CA ASN A 201 11.99 -9.63 26.35
C ASN A 201 13.00 -8.48 26.35
N GLY A 202 12.80 -7.49 25.49
CA GLY A 202 13.67 -6.33 25.35
C GLY A 202 13.55 -5.31 26.47
N MET A 203 14.08 -4.11 26.25
CA MET A 203 14.14 -3.04 27.26
C MET A 203 12.76 -2.45 27.60
N GLY A 204 11.72 -2.75 26.82
CA GLY A 204 10.37 -2.20 27.00
C GLY A 204 10.27 -0.73 26.62
N ILE A 205 9.08 -0.16 26.86
CA ILE A 205 8.77 1.26 26.65
C ILE A 205 8.51 1.89 28.01
N PRO A 206 9.11 3.06 28.32
CA PRO A 206 8.83 3.77 29.57
C PRO A 206 7.33 4.06 29.73
N GLU A 207 6.80 3.89 30.95
CA GLU A 207 5.35 4.09 31.21
C GLU A 207 4.86 5.49 30.77
N GLU A 208 5.70 6.50 30.91
CA GLU A 208 5.40 7.89 30.51
C GLU A 208 5.17 8.03 28.99
N GLU A 209 5.79 7.17 28.17
CA GLU A 209 5.68 7.17 26.72
C GLU A 209 4.48 6.35 26.22
N ILE A 210 4.02 5.33 26.96
CA ILE A 210 2.91 4.46 26.57
C ILE A 210 1.63 5.27 26.35
N ASP A 211 1.31 6.18 27.27
CA ASP A 211 0.14 7.07 27.21
C ASP A 211 0.19 8.04 26.03
N LEU A 212 1.39 8.44 25.62
CA LEU A 212 1.60 9.34 24.47
C LEU A 212 1.45 8.60 23.14
N LEU A 213 1.89 7.34 23.04
CA LEU A 213 1.77 6.52 21.83
C LEU A 213 0.30 6.27 21.45
N LEU A 214 -0.59 6.12 22.43
CA LEU A 214 -2.02 5.89 22.19
C LEU A 214 -2.80 7.18 21.89
N LYS A 215 -2.29 8.36 22.28
CA LYS A 215 -2.97 9.66 22.13
C LYS A 215 -2.54 10.44 20.88
N ASP A 216 -1.37 10.17 20.31
CA ASP A 216 -0.75 11.02 19.28
C ASP A 216 -0.64 10.30 17.92
N THR A 217 -1.79 10.04 17.26
CA THR A 217 -1.84 9.55 15.89
C THR A 217 -1.25 10.52 14.86
N ASN A 218 -0.94 11.77 15.25
CA ASN A 218 -0.45 12.81 14.33
C ASN A 218 1.08 13.03 14.36
N ARG A 219 1.83 12.41 15.28
CA ARG A 219 3.30 12.63 15.40
C ARG A 219 4.18 11.61 14.70
N VAL A 220 3.62 10.51 14.19
CA VAL A 220 4.40 9.42 13.56
C VAL A 220 5.05 9.83 12.21
N HIS A 221 4.72 11.00 11.64
CA HIS A 221 5.24 11.44 10.35
C HIS A 221 6.41 12.45 10.40
N LYS A 222 7.06 12.64 11.55
CA LYS A 222 8.13 13.66 11.64
C LYS A 222 9.45 13.20 12.25
N LYS A 223 9.90 11.97 12.02
CA LYS A 223 11.32 11.59 12.20
C LYS A 223 11.63 10.34 11.37
N GLY A 224 12.09 10.55 10.14
CA GLY A 224 12.70 9.56 9.27
C GLY A 224 13.57 10.31 8.30
#